data_ee1568e3cc66b2bf657fb4f2484dc668
#
_entry.id   ee1568e3cc66b2bf657fb4f2484dc668
#
_cell.length_a   1.000
_cell.length_b   1.000
_cell.length_c   1.000
_cell.angle_alpha   90.00
_cell.angle_beta   90.00
_cell.angle_gamma   90.00
#
_symmetry.space_group_name_H-M   'P 1'
#
loop_
_entity.id
_entity.type
_entity.pdbx_description
1 polymer ?
#
loop_
_entity_poly.entity_id
_entity_poly.type
_entity_poly.pdbx_seq_one_letter_code
_entity_poly.pdbx_strand_id
1 'polypeptide(L)'
;YPNTPNLGDMRDIPSYISNKEVDAPDVICGGTPCQAFSLAGWKKGLEDDRGNLTLKFVDIIESNDKVRLKSGLPRTVMLWENVEGVLKDETNPFGCFLSSLLGLTEELNIPKWPLAGAIHGPERNIAWRILDAKYFGLPHQRRRLYVLAGGKDFYPENVLFDKFSKVTVDYNNKPLLFNKNGQNIEVFRSYTDCLYSAYGTKWNGNAAAHNGSLFISQNEKIRRLTPLECERLMGFPDDYTYTEKVRPTNRYQALGNSWAVPVIKWIGERLENEISIESSSSLTMQDCNRVELGKHCELFQVPTNFNMGQKVLFSNDGVNGSPIPENPIEGNIQNIVDTDPSDRFYISPVGCKGILRRSEEKNIKLNQRLERALSLVSSTMSDEEIEKKSRVQKRGRFSPN
;
A
#
# COMPACT_ATOMS: atom_id res chain seq x y z
N TYR A 1 -16.39 -3.29 -14.11
CA TYR A 1 -17.19 -4.52 -13.84
C TYR A 1 -18.66 -4.15 -13.61
N PRO A 2 -19.44 -3.88 -14.67
CA PRO A 2 -20.80 -3.38 -14.54
C PRO A 2 -21.77 -4.40 -13.91
N ASN A 3 -21.43 -5.66 -13.94
CA ASN A 3 -22.27 -6.75 -13.43
C ASN A 3 -21.93 -7.12 -11.96
N THR A 4 -20.92 -6.49 -11.36
CA THR A 4 -20.57 -6.75 -9.96
C THR A 4 -21.49 -5.92 -9.06
N PRO A 5 -22.31 -6.53 -8.19
CA PRO A 5 -23.21 -5.80 -7.32
C PRO A 5 -22.43 -4.95 -6.31
N ASN A 6 -22.87 -3.72 -6.12
CA ASN A 6 -22.41 -2.89 -5.03
C ASN A 6 -23.32 -3.12 -3.82
N LEU A 7 -22.83 -3.75 -2.78
CA LEU A 7 -23.61 -4.11 -1.60
C LEU A 7 -23.75 -2.95 -0.59
N GLY A 8 -23.16 -1.78 -0.87
CA GLY A 8 -23.27 -0.61 0.00
C GLY A 8 -22.37 -0.66 1.21
N ASP A 9 -22.95 -0.47 2.40
CA ASP A 9 -22.20 -0.42 3.65
C ASP A 9 -21.72 -1.82 4.07
N MET A 10 -20.44 -1.97 4.33
CA MET A 10 -19.86 -3.26 4.74
C MET A 10 -20.46 -3.79 6.07
N ARG A 11 -21.06 -2.93 6.89
CA ARG A 11 -21.70 -3.33 8.16
C ARG A 11 -22.94 -4.20 7.94
N ASP A 12 -23.56 -4.11 6.77
CA ASP A 12 -24.78 -4.85 6.42
C ASP A 12 -24.47 -6.21 5.75
N ILE A 13 -23.24 -6.39 5.23
CA ILE A 13 -22.83 -7.58 4.49
C ILE A 13 -22.98 -8.88 5.29
N PRO A 14 -22.65 -8.95 6.60
CA PRO A 14 -22.88 -10.16 7.42
C PRO A 14 -24.34 -10.65 7.36
N SER A 15 -25.30 -9.72 7.36
CA SER A 15 -26.72 -10.02 7.26
C SER A 15 -27.08 -10.56 5.89
N TYR A 16 -26.60 -9.94 4.83
CA TYR A 16 -26.86 -10.39 3.45
C TYR A 16 -26.35 -11.81 3.19
N ILE A 17 -25.14 -12.13 3.70
CA ILE A 17 -24.58 -13.49 3.61
C ILE A 17 -25.43 -14.47 4.43
N SER A 18 -25.76 -14.13 5.68
CA SER A 18 -26.51 -15.01 6.57
C SER A 18 -27.93 -15.30 6.06
N ASN A 19 -28.55 -14.32 5.42
CA ASN A 19 -29.88 -14.43 4.82
C ASN A 19 -29.85 -15.06 3.41
N LYS A 20 -28.66 -15.39 2.88
CA LYS A 20 -28.46 -15.91 1.52
C LYS A 20 -28.95 -14.93 0.42
N GLU A 21 -28.88 -13.64 0.68
CA GLU A 21 -29.14 -12.59 -0.31
C GLU A 21 -27.95 -12.42 -1.25
N VAL A 22 -26.76 -12.82 -0.80
CA VAL A 22 -25.54 -12.94 -1.59
C VAL A 22 -24.90 -14.30 -1.35
N ASP A 23 -24.18 -14.80 -2.37
CA ASP A 23 -23.42 -16.04 -2.25
C ASP A 23 -22.28 -15.91 -1.23
N ALA A 24 -21.90 -17.03 -0.63
CA ALA A 24 -20.77 -17.11 0.28
C ALA A 24 -19.47 -17.39 -0.52
N PRO A 25 -18.66 -16.36 -0.86
CA PRO A 25 -17.51 -16.52 -1.75
C PRO A 25 -16.37 -17.32 -1.10
N ASP A 26 -15.52 -17.93 -1.95
CA ASP A 26 -14.33 -18.64 -1.51
C ASP A 26 -13.26 -17.69 -0.95
N VAL A 27 -13.14 -16.51 -1.55
CA VAL A 27 -12.15 -15.50 -1.23
C VAL A 27 -12.81 -14.16 -0.93
N ILE A 28 -12.44 -13.56 0.20
CA ILE A 28 -12.84 -12.20 0.56
C ILE A 28 -11.58 -11.36 0.74
N CYS A 29 -11.53 -10.21 0.06
CA CYS A 29 -10.38 -9.32 0.17
C CYS A 29 -10.81 -7.89 0.55
N GLY A 30 -9.93 -7.18 1.28
CA GLY A 30 -10.21 -5.80 1.70
C GLY A 30 -9.00 -5.08 2.27
N GLY A 31 -9.09 -3.74 2.32
CA GLY A 31 -8.14 -2.86 2.99
C GLY A 31 -8.92 -1.92 3.89
N THR A 32 -8.94 -2.20 5.18
CA THR A 32 -9.65 -1.38 6.16
C THR A 32 -8.75 -0.28 6.73
N PRO A 33 -9.30 0.88 7.14
CA PRO A 33 -8.49 1.91 7.77
C PRO A 33 -7.79 1.38 9.02
N CYS A 34 -6.51 1.76 9.18
CA CYS A 34 -5.76 1.46 10.39
C CYS A 34 -6.19 2.45 11.48
N GLN A 35 -7.01 2.00 12.43
CA GLN A 35 -7.39 2.75 13.61
C GLN A 35 -7.18 1.87 14.85
N ALA A 36 -6.88 2.50 15.98
CA ALA A 36 -6.71 1.78 17.24
C ALA A 36 -8.03 1.13 17.67
N PHE A 37 -8.00 -0.14 18.00
CA PHE A 37 -9.12 -0.90 18.53
C PHE A 37 -8.60 -1.98 19.48
N SER A 38 -9.46 -2.50 20.35
CA SER A 38 -9.11 -3.58 21.29
C SER A 38 -10.10 -4.73 21.19
N LEU A 39 -9.60 -5.95 21.35
CA LEU A 39 -10.40 -7.16 21.35
C LEU A 39 -11.45 -7.15 22.48
N ALA A 40 -11.08 -6.60 23.63
CA ALA A 40 -12.00 -6.48 24.78
C ALA A 40 -13.15 -5.50 24.52
N GLY A 41 -12.88 -4.40 23.81
CA GLY A 41 -13.92 -3.44 23.39
C GLY A 41 -14.88 -4.07 22.39
N TRP A 42 -14.36 -4.78 21.39
CA TRP A 42 -15.18 -5.45 20.39
C TRP A 42 -16.12 -6.50 21.00
N LYS A 43 -15.60 -7.40 21.84
CA LYS A 43 -16.42 -8.45 22.49
C LYS A 43 -17.48 -7.90 23.44
N LYS A 44 -17.31 -6.69 23.95
CA LYS A 44 -18.30 -6.01 24.82
C LYS A 44 -19.34 -5.20 24.05
N GLY A 45 -19.23 -5.16 22.70
CA GLY A 45 -20.14 -4.35 21.88
C GLY A 45 -20.02 -2.84 22.14
N LEU A 46 -18.88 -2.38 22.69
CA LEU A 46 -18.59 -0.97 22.89
C LEU A 46 -18.27 -0.35 21.53
N GLU A 47 -19.29 0.13 20.88
CA GLU A 47 -19.24 0.73 19.55
C GLU A 47 -18.71 2.15 19.63
N ASP A 48 -17.47 2.35 19.22
CA ASP A 48 -17.09 3.58 18.57
C ASP A 48 -17.30 3.38 17.05
N ASP A 49 -18.26 4.08 16.48
CA ASP A 49 -18.76 3.94 15.09
C ASP A 49 -17.67 4.05 14.01
N ARG A 50 -16.46 4.49 14.34
CA ARG A 50 -15.34 4.72 13.41
C ARG A 50 -14.15 3.77 13.60
N GLY A 51 -13.94 3.23 14.80
CA GLY A 51 -12.79 2.39 15.16
C GLY A 51 -12.89 0.96 14.65
N ASN A 52 -14.02 0.53 14.15
CA ASN A 52 -14.37 -0.88 14.09
C ASN A 52 -14.46 -1.50 12.68
N LEU A 53 -14.03 -0.82 11.61
CA LEU A 53 -14.16 -1.39 10.27
C LEU A 53 -13.29 -2.64 10.07
N THR A 54 -12.15 -2.73 10.74
CA THR A 54 -11.30 -3.93 10.67
C THR A 54 -11.97 -5.12 11.37
N LEU A 55 -12.64 -4.88 12.49
CA LEU A 55 -13.40 -5.92 13.18
C LEU A 55 -14.68 -6.28 12.43
N LYS A 56 -15.33 -5.30 11.77
CA LYS A 56 -16.45 -5.59 10.87
C LYS A 56 -16.02 -6.44 9.67
N PHE A 57 -14.79 -6.28 9.21
CA PHE A 57 -14.23 -7.17 8.20
C PHE A 57 -14.10 -8.60 8.73
N VAL A 58 -13.70 -8.79 10.01
CA VAL A 58 -13.71 -10.12 10.65
C VAL A 58 -15.14 -10.67 10.77
N ASP A 59 -16.13 -9.85 11.17
CA ASP A 59 -17.55 -10.27 11.21
C ASP A 59 -18.06 -10.79 9.87
N ILE A 60 -17.64 -10.17 8.76
CA ILE A 60 -17.96 -10.64 7.39
C ILE A 60 -17.36 -12.03 7.15
N ILE A 61 -16.08 -12.21 7.48
CA ILE A 61 -15.39 -13.50 7.32
C ILE A 61 -16.06 -14.59 8.16
N GLU A 62 -16.40 -14.31 9.42
CA GLU A 62 -17.07 -15.28 10.30
C GLU A 62 -18.47 -15.64 9.80
N SER A 63 -19.24 -14.66 9.31
CA SER A 63 -20.57 -14.89 8.78
C SER A 63 -20.51 -15.75 7.52
N ASN A 64 -19.53 -15.48 6.66
CA ASN A 64 -19.28 -16.26 5.46
C ASN A 64 -18.89 -17.72 5.81
N ASP A 65 -18.00 -17.89 6.78
CA ASP A 65 -17.59 -19.22 7.27
C ASP A 65 -18.78 -20.02 7.80
N LYS A 66 -19.67 -19.40 8.58
CA LYS A 66 -20.86 -20.08 9.10
C LYS A 66 -21.74 -20.68 8.00
N VAL A 67 -21.87 -19.94 6.88
CA VAL A 67 -22.64 -20.42 5.73
C VAL A 67 -21.90 -21.51 4.99
N ARG A 68 -20.60 -21.32 4.71
CA ARG A 68 -19.76 -22.28 3.99
C ARG A 68 -19.65 -23.61 4.72
N LEU A 69 -19.30 -23.60 5.99
CA LEU A 69 -19.15 -24.80 6.82
C LEU A 69 -20.46 -25.60 6.93
N LYS A 70 -21.63 -24.91 7.03
CA LYS A 70 -22.94 -25.59 6.98
C LYS A 70 -23.19 -26.29 5.64
N SER A 71 -22.56 -25.83 4.58
CA SER A 71 -22.65 -26.39 3.23
C SER A 71 -21.55 -27.42 2.95
N GLY A 72 -20.71 -27.77 3.93
CA GLY A 72 -19.60 -28.70 3.77
C GLY A 72 -18.41 -28.11 2.99
N LEU A 73 -18.37 -26.80 2.82
CA LEU A 73 -17.29 -26.10 2.11
C LEU A 73 -16.17 -25.68 3.08
N PRO A 74 -14.93 -25.56 2.61
CA PRO A 74 -13.82 -25.07 3.43
C PRO A 74 -14.06 -23.62 3.88
N ARG A 75 -13.36 -23.21 4.94
CA ARG A 75 -13.40 -21.82 5.43
C ARG A 75 -12.95 -20.85 4.36
N THR A 76 -13.46 -19.63 4.46
CA THR A 76 -13.12 -18.49 3.60
C THR A 76 -11.63 -18.22 3.63
N VAL A 77 -11.04 -18.04 2.46
CA VAL A 77 -9.71 -17.44 2.34
C VAL A 77 -9.85 -15.91 2.39
N MET A 78 -9.06 -15.27 3.22
CA MET A 78 -9.10 -13.82 3.45
C MET A 78 -7.76 -13.20 3.05
N LEU A 79 -7.80 -12.15 2.22
CA LEU A 79 -6.65 -11.29 1.92
C LEU A 79 -6.91 -9.88 2.44
N TRP A 80 -6.06 -9.41 3.35
CA TRP A 80 -6.16 -8.06 3.91
C TRP A 80 -4.89 -7.26 3.63
N GLU A 81 -5.06 -6.00 3.21
CA GLU A 81 -3.94 -5.09 2.97
C GLU A 81 -3.98 -3.92 3.93
N ASN A 82 -2.79 -3.51 4.40
CA ASN A 82 -2.66 -2.30 5.20
C ASN A 82 -1.28 -1.63 5.06
N VAL A 83 -1.11 -0.48 5.69
CA VAL A 83 0.18 0.19 5.79
C VAL A 83 1.11 -0.54 6.76
N GLU A 84 2.42 -0.52 6.50
CA GLU A 84 3.43 -1.12 7.39
C GLU A 84 3.36 -0.60 8.83
N GLY A 85 2.87 0.63 9.02
CA GLY A 85 2.77 1.27 10.33
C GLY A 85 1.95 0.49 11.36
N VAL A 86 1.00 -0.34 10.93
CA VAL A 86 0.17 -1.15 11.84
C VAL A 86 0.98 -2.13 12.70
N LEU A 87 2.15 -2.58 12.22
CA LEU A 87 3.06 -3.47 12.94
C LEU A 87 3.83 -2.76 14.07
N LYS A 88 3.82 -1.43 14.07
CA LYS A 88 4.61 -0.58 15.00
C LYS A 88 3.70 0.22 15.94
N ASP A 89 2.39 0.07 15.80
CA ASP A 89 1.40 0.78 16.61
C ASP A 89 1.39 0.22 18.03
N GLU A 90 1.68 1.08 19.01
CA GLU A 90 1.78 0.70 20.42
C GLU A 90 0.45 0.22 21.00
N THR A 91 -0.68 0.55 20.37
CA THR A 91 -2.02 0.06 20.77
C THR A 91 -2.27 -1.38 20.33
N ASN A 92 -1.32 -2.00 19.64
CA ASN A 92 -1.34 -3.40 19.18
C ASN A 92 -2.58 -3.79 18.34
N PRO A 93 -3.05 -2.96 17.38
CA PRO A 93 -4.21 -3.30 16.56
C PRO A 93 -3.98 -4.56 15.71
N PHE A 94 -2.74 -4.83 15.34
CA PHE A 94 -2.39 -6.02 14.58
C PHE A 94 -2.57 -7.30 15.39
N GLY A 95 -2.13 -7.31 16.65
CA GLY A 95 -2.35 -8.44 17.54
C GLY A 95 -3.84 -8.70 17.81
N CYS A 96 -4.62 -7.65 18.00
CA CYS A 96 -6.07 -7.74 18.15
C CYS A 96 -6.74 -8.35 16.91
N PHE A 97 -6.35 -7.89 15.70
CA PHE A 97 -6.86 -8.41 14.42
C PHE A 97 -6.55 -9.91 14.25
N LEU A 98 -5.28 -10.31 14.45
CA LEU A 98 -4.89 -11.71 14.32
C LEU A 98 -5.61 -12.58 15.35
N SER A 99 -5.73 -12.13 16.61
CA SER A 99 -6.44 -12.87 17.66
C SER A 99 -7.91 -13.08 17.32
N SER A 100 -8.56 -12.08 16.73
CA SER A 100 -9.95 -12.18 16.27
C SER A 100 -10.09 -13.25 15.18
N LEU A 101 -9.20 -13.26 14.19
CA LEU A 101 -9.20 -14.25 13.10
C LEU A 101 -8.93 -15.68 13.61
N LEU A 102 -8.08 -15.82 14.62
CA LEU A 102 -7.74 -17.11 15.23
C LEU A 102 -8.82 -17.61 16.21
N GLY A 103 -9.85 -16.83 16.48
CA GLY A 103 -10.88 -17.17 17.47
C GLY A 103 -10.40 -17.12 18.94
N LEU A 104 -9.29 -16.41 19.22
CA LEU A 104 -8.73 -16.32 20.55
C LEU A 104 -9.56 -15.40 21.46
N THR A 105 -9.52 -15.67 22.75
CA THR A 105 -10.19 -14.85 23.78
C THR A 105 -9.35 -13.69 24.28
N GLU A 106 -8.03 -13.77 24.10
CA GLU A 106 -7.04 -12.79 24.55
C GLU A 106 -6.24 -12.28 23.36
N GLU A 107 -5.76 -11.06 23.48
CA GLU A 107 -4.93 -10.47 22.42
C GLU A 107 -3.54 -11.11 22.40
N LEU A 108 -3.07 -11.41 21.20
CA LEU A 108 -1.68 -11.76 20.99
C LEU A 108 -0.84 -10.49 21.24
N ASN A 109 0.04 -10.56 22.21
CA ASN A 109 0.92 -9.44 22.54
C ASN A 109 2.37 -9.85 22.28
N ILE A 110 2.91 -9.35 21.16
CA ILE A 110 4.30 -9.57 20.77
C ILE A 110 4.99 -8.21 20.86
N PRO A 111 6.11 -8.09 21.62
CA PRO A 111 6.77 -6.80 21.83
C PRO A 111 7.16 -6.08 20.55
N LYS A 112 7.41 -6.84 19.48
CA LYS A 112 7.74 -6.30 18.16
C LYS A 112 7.28 -7.29 17.09
N TRP A 113 6.26 -6.92 16.35
CA TRP A 113 5.80 -7.72 15.21
C TRP A 113 6.88 -7.78 14.13
N PRO A 114 7.23 -8.99 13.63
CA PRO A 114 8.12 -9.12 12.50
C PRO A 114 7.47 -8.62 11.20
N LEU A 115 8.29 -8.20 10.23
CA LEU A 115 7.80 -7.74 8.92
C LEU A 115 7.17 -8.86 8.07
N ALA A 116 7.47 -10.11 8.40
CA ALA A 116 6.86 -11.29 7.83
C ALA A 116 6.80 -12.41 8.89
N GLY A 117 5.77 -13.23 8.82
CA GLY A 117 5.57 -14.34 9.74
C GLY A 117 4.34 -15.15 9.37
N ALA A 118 4.19 -16.29 10.04
CA ALA A 118 3.00 -17.12 9.96
C ALA A 118 2.56 -17.58 11.35
N ILE A 119 1.28 -17.81 11.53
CA ILE A 119 0.70 -18.43 12.73
C ILE A 119 -0.19 -19.58 12.27
N HIS A 120 0.09 -20.76 12.78
CA HIS A 120 -0.84 -21.88 12.70
C HIS A 120 -1.68 -21.91 13.97
N GLY A 121 -2.97 -21.79 13.84
CA GLY A 121 -3.90 -21.68 14.95
C GLY A 121 -4.99 -22.76 14.97
N PRO A 122 -5.85 -22.77 15.99
CA PRO A 122 -6.86 -23.80 16.16
C PRO A 122 -7.95 -23.78 15.09
N GLU A 123 -8.24 -22.63 14.51
CA GLU A 123 -9.31 -22.43 13.53
C GLU A 123 -8.78 -22.09 12.13
N ARG A 124 -7.67 -21.34 12.08
CA ARG A 124 -7.09 -20.80 10.85
C ARG A 124 -5.58 -20.80 10.88
N ASN A 125 -4.99 -20.92 9.70
CA ASN A 125 -3.61 -20.55 9.44
C ASN A 125 -3.57 -19.14 8.85
N ILE A 126 -2.60 -18.35 9.29
CA ILE A 126 -2.42 -16.96 8.88
C ILE A 126 -0.95 -16.76 8.50
N ALA A 127 -0.68 -16.05 7.42
CA ALA A 127 0.66 -15.54 7.11
C ALA A 127 0.58 -14.05 6.77
N TRP A 128 1.67 -13.34 6.99
CA TRP A 128 1.80 -11.94 6.57
C TRP A 128 3.20 -11.64 6.05
N ARG A 129 3.25 -10.69 5.13
CA ARG A 129 4.50 -10.20 4.53
C ARG A 129 4.35 -8.76 4.08
N ILE A 130 5.39 -7.96 4.27
CA ILE A 130 5.51 -6.67 3.60
C ILE A 130 6.02 -6.91 2.18
N LEU A 131 5.33 -6.36 1.19
CA LEU A 131 5.80 -6.31 -0.20
C LEU A 131 5.95 -4.86 -0.66
N ASP A 132 6.92 -4.63 -1.57
CA ASP A 132 7.17 -3.29 -2.12
C ASP A 132 6.95 -3.29 -3.63
N ALA A 133 5.97 -2.51 -4.09
CA ALA A 133 5.54 -2.46 -5.49
C ALA A 133 6.68 -2.18 -6.49
N LYS A 134 7.75 -1.52 -6.07
CA LYS A 134 8.90 -1.22 -6.93
C LYS A 134 9.64 -2.47 -7.45
N TYR A 135 9.43 -3.62 -6.84
CA TYR A 135 10.01 -4.90 -7.24
C TYR A 135 9.05 -5.74 -8.09
N PHE A 136 7.91 -5.18 -8.44
CA PHE A 136 6.87 -5.81 -9.27
C PHE A 136 6.65 -5.06 -10.60
N GLY A 137 7.70 -4.42 -11.13
CA GLY A 137 7.65 -3.72 -12.41
C GLY A 137 7.12 -2.28 -12.34
N LEU A 138 6.90 -1.74 -11.15
CA LEU A 138 6.43 -0.37 -10.95
C LEU A 138 7.56 0.53 -10.43
N PRO A 139 7.83 1.71 -11.01
CA PRO A 139 8.79 2.66 -10.46
C PRO A 139 8.20 3.43 -9.26
N HIS A 140 7.67 2.70 -8.29
CA HIS A 140 6.86 3.22 -7.19
C HIS A 140 7.17 2.51 -5.88
N GLN A 141 7.83 3.19 -4.96
CA GLN A 141 8.09 2.66 -3.63
C GLN A 141 6.80 2.68 -2.80
N ARG A 142 6.09 1.57 -2.83
CA ARG A 142 4.84 1.38 -2.11
C ARG A 142 4.91 0.10 -1.30
N ARG A 143 5.36 0.24 -0.07
CA ARG A 143 5.42 -0.87 0.90
C ARG A 143 4.05 -1.05 1.55
N ARG A 144 3.54 -2.27 1.53
CA ARG A 144 2.27 -2.64 2.14
C ARG A 144 2.38 -3.98 2.84
N LEU A 145 1.67 -4.09 3.94
CA LEU A 145 1.46 -5.33 4.64
C LEU A 145 0.32 -6.08 3.97
N TYR A 146 0.57 -7.33 3.61
CA TYR A 146 -0.44 -8.27 3.13
C TYR A 146 -0.58 -9.37 4.15
N VAL A 147 -1.81 -9.66 4.56
CA VAL A 147 -2.18 -10.75 5.47
C VAL A 147 -3.10 -11.69 4.72
N LEU A 148 -2.73 -12.94 4.66
CA LEU A 148 -3.52 -14.00 4.06
C LEU A 148 -3.89 -15.01 5.14
N ALA A 149 -5.15 -15.44 5.19
CA ALA A 149 -5.63 -16.43 6.15
C ALA A 149 -6.63 -17.38 5.50
N GLY A 150 -6.68 -18.61 5.98
CA GLY A 150 -7.66 -19.62 5.55
C GLY A 150 -7.91 -20.64 6.64
N GLY A 151 -8.61 -21.74 6.31
CA GLY A 151 -8.82 -22.86 7.23
C GLY A 151 -7.51 -23.58 7.59
N LYS A 152 -7.61 -24.63 8.42
CA LYS A 152 -6.43 -25.41 8.87
C LYS A 152 -5.69 -26.12 7.75
N ASP A 153 -6.40 -26.47 6.67
CA ASP A 153 -5.85 -27.19 5.53
C ASP A 153 -5.37 -26.24 4.42
N PHE A 154 -5.41 -24.93 4.68
CA PHE A 154 -4.89 -23.89 3.81
C PHE A 154 -3.58 -23.35 4.38
N TYR A 155 -2.54 -23.29 3.56
CA TYR A 155 -1.21 -22.82 3.97
C TYR A 155 -0.87 -21.49 3.32
N PRO A 156 -1.25 -20.34 3.95
CA PRO A 156 -1.05 -19.02 3.39
C PRO A 156 0.42 -18.65 3.15
N GLU A 157 1.35 -19.29 3.85
CA GLU A 157 2.79 -19.16 3.65
C GLU A 157 3.24 -19.63 2.26
N ASN A 158 2.57 -20.62 1.66
CA ASN A 158 2.86 -21.08 0.30
C ASN A 158 2.55 -20.03 -0.75
N VAL A 159 1.63 -19.11 -0.42
CA VAL A 159 1.25 -17.99 -1.29
C VAL A 159 2.13 -16.78 -1.06
N LEU A 160 2.35 -16.37 0.20
CA LEU A 160 3.05 -15.13 0.51
C LEU A 160 4.57 -15.26 0.52
N PHE A 161 5.13 -16.43 0.77
CA PHE A 161 6.57 -16.63 0.80
C PHE A 161 7.07 -17.33 -0.45
N ASP A 162 8.31 -17.07 -0.80
CA ASP A 162 9.03 -17.65 -1.90
C ASP A 162 10.48 -17.91 -1.47
N LYS A 163 11.38 -18.16 -2.41
CA LYS A 163 12.81 -18.29 -2.14
C LYS A 163 13.50 -16.93 -2.21
N PHE A 164 14.68 -16.84 -1.63
CA PHE A 164 15.49 -15.63 -1.77
C PHE A 164 15.95 -15.43 -3.22
N SER A 165 15.78 -14.20 -3.69
CA SER A 165 16.27 -13.81 -5.02
C SER A 165 17.81 -13.84 -5.06
N LYS A 166 18.35 -14.39 -6.15
CA LYS A 166 19.78 -14.30 -6.49
C LYS A 166 20.09 -13.02 -7.30
N VAL A 167 19.07 -12.24 -7.62
CA VAL A 167 19.19 -11.03 -8.45
C VAL A 167 19.64 -9.86 -7.58
N THR A 168 20.67 -9.15 -8.04
CA THR A 168 21.10 -7.89 -7.41
C THR A 168 20.18 -6.77 -7.88
N VAL A 169 19.50 -6.11 -6.96
CA VAL A 169 18.62 -4.97 -7.23
C VAL A 169 19.36 -3.67 -6.94
N ASP A 170 19.35 -2.71 -7.86
CA ASP A 170 19.91 -1.37 -7.61
C ASP A 170 18.93 -0.55 -6.76
N TYR A 171 19.38 -0.15 -5.58
CA TYR A 171 18.62 0.70 -4.66
C TYR A 171 18.86 2.20 -4.85
N ASN A 172 19.73 2.57 -5.78
CA ASN A 172 20.08 3.97 -6.00
C ASN A 172 18.96 4.69 -6.74
N ASN A 173 18.26 5.56 -6.03
CA ASN A 173 17.22 6.39 -6.61
C ASN A 173 17.84 7.68 -7.18
N LYS A 174 18.26 7.62 -8.44
CA LYS A 174 18.96 8.72 -9.15
C LYS A 174 17.99 9.54 -10.01
N PRO A 175 18.28 10.83 -10.20
CA PRO A 175 17.57 11.62 -11.19
C PRO A 175 17.90 11.13 -12.62
N LEU A 176 16.91 11.24 -13.50
CA LEU A 176 17.06 10.87 -14.92
C LEU A 176 16.67 12.07 -15.79
N LEU A 177 17.49 12.30 -16.84
CA LEU A 177 17.22 13.24 -17.91
C LEU A 177 17.10 12.46 -19.20
N PHE A 178 16.02 12.63 -19.94
CA PHE A 178 15.78 11.91 -21.19
C PHE A 178 14.87 12.69 -22.14
N ASN A 179 14.91 12.33 -23.43
CA ASN A 179 13.96 12.82 -24.41
C ASN A 179 12.92 11.75 -24.70
N LYS A 180 11.65 12.12 -24.71
CA LYS A 180 10.53 11.26 -25.08
C LYS A 180 9.58 12.03 -25.98
N ASN A 181 9.36 11.57 -27.20
CA ASN A 181 8.51 12.22 -28.20
C ASN A 181 8.86 13.71 -28.43
N GLY A 182 10.15 14.05 -28.51
CA GLY A 182 10.61 15.42 -28.70
C GLY A 182 10.57 16.31 -27.45
N GLN A 183 10.09 15.81 -26.32
CA GLN A 183 10.02 16.51 -25.05
C GLN A 183 11.26 16.23 -24.19
N ASN A 184 11.91 17.28 -23.70
CA ASN A 184 12.99 17.14 -22.72
C ASN A 184 12.39 16.98 -21.32
N ILE A 185 12.65 15.84 -20.72
CA ILE A 185 12.03 15.46 -19.44
C ILE A 185 13.11 15.18 -18.42
N GLU A 186 12.94 15.76 -17.24
CA GLU A 186 13.73 15.45 -16.06
C GLU A 186 12.81 14.93 -14.95
N VAL A 187 13.13 13.74 -14.44
CA VAL A 187 12.57 13.21 -13.20
C VAL A 187 13.64 13.26 -12.12
N PHE A 188 13.29 13.70 -10.95
CA PHE A 188 14.26 13.95 -9.88
C PHE A 188 14.67 12.68 -9.14
N ARG A 189 13.97 11.58 -9.42
CA ARG A 189 14.24 10.25 -8.86
C ARG A 189 13.77 9.17 -9.84
N SER A 190 14.49 8.06 -9.93
CA SER A 190 14.20 6.95 -10.85
C SER A 190 12.96 6.13 -10.45
N TYR A 191 12.52 6.23 -9.19
CA TYR A 191 11.22 5.75 -8.74
C TYR A 191 10.59 6.75 -7.76
N THR A 192 9.27 6.76 -7.69
CA THR A 192 8.51 7.68 -6.82
C THR A 192 8.39 7.13 -5.41
N ASP A 193 8.18 8.01 -4.45
CA ASP A 193 7.67 7.64 -3.14
C ASP A 193 6.18 7.28 -3.23
N CYS A 194 5.63 6.73 -2.15
CA CYS A 194 4.24 6.28 -2.10
C CYS A 194 3.25 7.39 -2.50
N LEU A 195 2.44 7.11 -3.51
CA LEU A 195 1.30 7.96 -3.86
C LEU A 195 0.28 7.92 -2.72
N TYR A 196 -0.19 9.09 -2.29
CA TYR A 196 -1.16 9.25 -1.21
C TYR A 196 -2.48 9.85 -1.72
N SER A 197 -3.59 9.51 -1.07
CA SER A 197 -4.94 9.89 -1.52
C SER A 197 -5.18 11.40 -1.63
N ALA A 198 -4.50 12.21 -0.79
CA ALA A 198 -4.62 13.65 -0.82
C ALA A 198 -3.67 14.36 -1.81
N TYR A 199 -2.97 13.61 -2.68
CA TYR A 199 -1.99 14.16 -3.62
C TYR A 199 -2.55 15.29 -4.50
N GLY A 200 -3.80 15.16 -4.94
CA GLY A 200 -4.46 16.18 -5.78
C GLY A 200 -4.96 17.43 -5.06
N THR A 201 -5.05 17.42 -3.73
CA THR A 201 -5.75 18.47 -2.97
C THR A 201 -4.84 19.38 -2.16
N LYS A 202 -3.72 18.87 -1.66
CA LYS A 202 -2.86 19.61 -0.74
C LYS A 202 -1.38 19.43 -1.05
N TRP A 203 -0.65 20.53 -0.99
CA TRP A 203 0.79 20.51 -0.82
C TRP A 203 1.08 20.20 0.65
N ASN A 204 1.31 18.95 0.98
CA ASN A 204 1.38 18.53 2.38
C ASN A 204 2.78 18.64 3.00
N GLY A 205 3.79 19.08 2.24
CA GLY A 205 5.15 19.18 2.76
C GLY A 205 5.71 17.81 3.23
N ASN A 206 5.25 16.70 2.65
CA ASN A 206 5.79 15.38 2.94
C ASN A 206 7.11 15.14 2.19
N ALA A 207 7.82 14.06 2.51
CA ALA A 207 9.11 13.71 1.93
C ALA A 207 9.10 13.68 0.41
N ALA A 208 8.04 13.15 -0.21
CA ALA A 208 7.88 13.08 -1.66
C ALA A 208 7.84 14.45 -2.36
N ALA A 209 7.31 15.46 -1.66
CA ALA A 209 7.31 16.84 -2.14
C ALA A 209 8.69 17.48 -2.11
N HIS A 210 9.52 17.12 -1.13
CA HIS A 210 10.84 17.74 -0.94
C HIS A 210 11.94 17.04 -1.73
N ASN A 211 11.83 15.72 -1.88
CA ASN A 211 12.80 14.96 -2.67
C ASN A 211 12.52 14.99 -4.17
N GLY A 212 11.38 15.53 -4.59
CA GLY A 212 10.99 15.68 -6.00
C GLY A 212 10.36 14.46 -6.65
N SER A 213 10.16 13.36 -5.93
CA SER A 213 9.71 12.10 -6.53
C SER A 213 8.32 12.15 -7.18
N LEU A 214 7.50 13.14 -6.84
CA LEU A 214 6.16 13.35 -7.40
C LEU A 214 6.09 14.58 -8.33
N PHE A 215 7.23 15.03 -8.84
CA PHE A 215 7.31 16.12 -9.82
C PHE A 215 8.06 15.71 -11.06
N ILE A 216 7.74 16.36 -12.16
CA ILE A 216 8.42 16.23 -13.45
C ILE A 216 8.74 17.63 -13.94
N SER A 217 9.98 17.83 -14.40
CA SER A 217 10.34 18.95 -15.25
C SER A 217 10.19 18.53 -16.71
N GLN A 218 9.40 19.27 -17.48
CA GLN A 218 9.14 18.99 -18.89
C GLN A 218 9.26 20.29 -19.68
N ASN A 219 10.24 20.35 -20.60
CA ASN A 219 10.59 21.55 -21.34
C ASN A 219 10.75 22.80 -20.42
N GLU A 220 11.56 22.65 -19.39
CA GLU A 220 11.86 23.69 -18.37
C GLU A 220 10.67 24.18 -17.54
N LYS A 221 9.48 23.57 -17.69
CA LYS A 221 8.33 23.81 -16.83
C LYS A 221 8.21 22.67 -15.81
N ILE A 222 7.75 22.97 -14.60
CA ILE A 222 7.51 21.97 -13.57
C ILE A 222 6.04 21.65 -13.49
N ARG A 223 5.73 20.38 -13.35
CA ARG A 223 4.38 19.88 -13.16
C ARG A 223 4.30 18.76 -12.13
N ARG A 224 3.08 18.50 -11.69
CA ARG A 224 2.74 17.29 -10.93
C ARG A 224 2.58 16.10 -11.88
N LEU A 225 2.61 14.91 -11.31
CA LEU A 225 2.14 13.73 -12.03
C LEU A 225 0.66 13.88 -12.41
N THR A 226 0.32 13.47 -13.62
CA THR A 226 -1.09 13.42 -14.07
C THR A 226 -1.81 12.21 -13.45
N PRO A 227 -3.15 12.17 -13.42
CA PRO A 227 -3.87 10.97 -13.04
C PRO A 227 -3.51 9.75 -13.88
N LEU A 228 -3.25 9.94 -15.18
CA LEU A 228 -2.79 8.90 -16.11
C LEU A 228 -1.44 8.31 -15.66
N GLU A 229 -0.48 9.16 -15.31
CA GLU A 229 0.81 8.72 -14.77
C GLU A 229 0.65 7.99 -13.43
N CYS A 230 -0.29 8.42 -12.59
CA CYS A 230 -0.59 7.74 -11.34
C CYS A 230 -1.27 6.38 -11.55
N GLU A 231 -2.10 6.23 -12.60
CA GLU A 231 -2.64 4.92 -13.01
C GLU A 231 -1.50 3.97 -13.41
N ARG A 232 -0.60 4.42 -14.26
CA ARG A 232 0.58 3.66 -14.67
C ARG A 232 1.47 3.28 -13.48
N LEU A 233 1.68 4.21 -12.53
CA LEU A 233 2.42 3.96 -11.27
C LEU A 233 1.78 2.88 -10.39
N MET A 234 0.48 2.71 -10.49
CA MET A 234 -0.26 1.69 -9.75
C MET A 234 -0.47 0.40 -10.55
N GLY A 235 -0.08 0.39 -11.85
CA GLY A 235 -0.21 -0.74 -12.76
C GLY A 235 -1.61 -0.89 -13.36
N PHE A 236 -2.44 0.15 -13.30
CA PHE A 236 -3.71 0.18 -14.01
C PHE A 236 -3.52 0.49 -15.50
N PRO A 237 -4.43 0.04 -16.36
CA PRO A 237 -4.50 0.51 -17.74
C PRO A 237 -4.69 2.03 -17.80
N ASP A 238 -4.27 2.63 -18.91
CA ASP A 238 -4.48 4.05 -19.16
C ASP A 238 -5.98 4.39 -19.09
N ASP A 239 -6.28 5.53 -18.48
CA ASP A 239 -7.63 6.06 -18.29
C ASP A 239 -8.63 5.15 -17.53
N TYR A 240 -8.13 4.17 -16.78
CA TYR A 240 -8.97 3.26 -15.99
C TYR A 240 -9.88 3.98 -14.99
N THR A 241 -9.43 5.09 -14.40
CA THR A 241 -10.22 5.90 -13.46
C THR A 241 -10.93 7.08 -14.14
N TYR A 242 -10.82 7.21 -15.48
CA TYR A 242 -11.42 8.31 -16.21
C TYR A 242 -12.92 8.08 -16.44
N THR A 243 -13.70 9.12 -16.15
CA THR A 243 -15.09 9.29 -16.63
C THR A 243 -15.29 10.77 -16.96
N GLU A 244 -16.21 11.09 -17.85
CA GLU A 244 -16.46 12.48 -18.28
C GLU A 244 -16.73 13.47 -17.14
N LYS A 245 -17.28 12.99 -16.02
CA LYS A 245 -17.66 13.82 -14.87
C LYS A 245 -16.66 13.78 -13.71
N VAL A 246 -15.63 12.92 -13.78
CA VAL A 246 -14.71 12.74 -12.65
C VAL A 246 -13.70 13.89 -12.58
N ARG A 247 -13.50 14.44 -11.38
CA ARG A 247 -12.45 15.44 -11.12
C ARG A 247 -11.10 14.72 -10.93
N PRO A 248 -9.98 15.33 -11.36
CA PRO A 248 -8.65 14.77 -11.13
C PRO A 248 -8.36 14.42 -9.66
N THR A 249 -8.89 15.23 -8.73
CA THR A 249 -8.75 14.99 -7.29
C THR A 249 -9.33 13.66 -6.85
N ASN A 250 -10.46 13.26 -7.43
CA ASN A 250 -11.11 11.98 -7.12
C ASN A 250 -10.32 10.80 -7.72
N ARG A 251 -9.74 10.98 -8.92
CA ARG A 251 -8.83 9.99 -9.53
C ARG A 251 -7.61 9.76 -8.63
N TYR A 252 -6.93 10.82 -8.19
CA TYR A 252 -5.81 10.71 -7.26
C TYR A 252 -6.19 10.03 -5.94
N GLN A 253 -7.37 10.36 -5.40
CA GLN A 253 -7.86 9.76 -4.17
C GLN A 253 -8.10 8.25 -4.34
N ALA A 254 -8.76 7.86 -5.41
CA ALA A 254 -9.01 6.46 -5.74
C ALA A 254 -7.69 5.68 -5.89
N LEU A 255 -6.74 6.22 -6.67
CA LEU A 255 -5.44 5.61 -6.91
C LEU A 255 -4.57 5.54 -5.65
N GLY A 256 -4.57 6.59 -4.82
CA GLY A 256 -3.85 6.60 -3.56
C GLY A 256 -4.34 5.56 -2.55
N ASN A 257 -5.63 5.25 -2.58
CA ASN A 257 -6.27 4.25 -1.72
C ASN A 257 -6.28 2.84 -2.34
N SER A 258 -5.99 2.70 -3.63
CA SER A 258 -6.04 1.40 -4.29
C SER A 258 -4.79 0.55 -4.03
N TRP A 259 -4.88 -0.71 -4.40
CA TRP A 259 -3.77 -1.66 -4.36
C TRP A 259 -2.92 -1.55 -5.64
N ALA A 260 -1.62 -1.87 -5.53
CA ALA A 260 -0.74 -1.98 -6.69
C ALA A 260 -1.07 -3.25 -7.47
N VAL A 261 -1.57 -3.09 -8.70
CA VAL A 261 -2.11 -4.20 -9.51
C VAL A 261 -1.13 -5.37 -9.69
N PRO A 262 0.17 -5.16 -10.03
CA PRO A 262 1.10 -6.28 -10.21
C PRO A 262 1.36 -7.07 -8.93
N VAL A 263 1.32 -6.45 -7.75
CA VAL A 263 1.48 -7.15 -6.47
C VAL A 263 0.29 -8.07 -6.22
N ILE A 264 -0.93 -7.56 -6.44
CA ILE A 264 -2.14 -8.37 -6.25
C ILE A 264 -2.24 -9.48 -7.28
N LYS A 265 -1.81 -9.22 -8.52
CA LYS A 265 -1.73 -10.25 -9.55
C LYS A 265 -0.79 -11.38 -9.11
N TRP A 266 0.39 -11.06 -8.61
CA TRP A 266 1.36 -12.04 -8.11
C TRP A 266 0.80 -12.87 -6.94
N ILE A 267 0.10 -12.23 -5.99
CA ILE A 267 -0.57 -12.93 -4.88
C ILE A 267 -1.70 -13.81 -5.43
N GLY A 268 -2.53 -13.29 -6.34
CA GLY A 268 -3.69 -13.98 -6.91
C GLY A 268 -3.32 -15.24 -7.68
N GLU A 269 -2.29 -15.18 -8.53
CA GLU A 269 -1.80 -16.34 -9.29
C GLU A 269 -1.30 -17.47 -8.37
N ARG A 270 -0.63 -17.11 -7.28
CA ARG A 270 -0.15 -18.07 -6.28
C ARG A 270 -1.30 -18.62 -5.42
N LEU A 271 -2.28 -17.79 -5.12
CA LEU A 271 -3.48 -18.17 -4.39
C LEU A 271 -4.34 -19.15 -5.20
N GLU A 272 -4.54 -18.89 -6.49
CA GLU A 272 -5.25 -19.79 -7.39
C GLU A 272 -4.59 -21.18 -7.45
N ASN A 273 -3.26 -21.21 -7.54
CA ASN A 273 -2.51 -22.45 -7.49
C ASN A 273 -2.70 -23.19 -6.16
N GLU A 274 -2.60 -22.51 -5.01
CA GLU A 274 -2.74 -23.12 -3.68
C GLU A 274 -4.15 -23.69 -3.44
N ILE A 275 -5.19 -22.97 -3.86
CA ILE A 275 -6.59 -23.44 -3.72
C ILE A 275 -6.89 -24.63 -4.64
N SER A 276 -6.19 -24.75 -5.77
CA SER A 276 -6.41 -25.82 -6.76
C SER A 276 -5.74 -27.15 -6.37
N ILE A 277 -4.90 -27.17 -5.33
CA ILE A 277 -4.21 -28.37 -4.87
C ILE A 277 -5.11 -29.15 -3.90
N GLU A 278 -5.45 -30.42 -4.23
CA GLU A 278 -6.31 -31.25 -3.38
C GLU A 278 -5.72 -31.55 -1.99
N SER A 279 -4.39 -31.61 -1.88
CA SER A 279 -3.68 -31.77 -0.60
C SER A 279 -2.46 -30.87 -0.57
N SER A 280 -2.57 -29.70 0.07
CA SER A 280 -1.46 -28.81 0.28
C SER A 280 -0.66 -29.21 1.52
N SER A 281 0.64 -28.97 1.49
CA SER A 281 1.53 -29.08 2.65
C SER A 281 2.26 -27.77 2.87
N SER A 282 2.46 -27.40 4.12
CA SER A 282 3.23 -26.19 4.45
C SER A 282 4.62 -26.22 3.82
N LEU A 283 5.09 -25.06 3.36
CA LEU A 283 6.51 -24.87 3.08
C LEU A 283 7.33 -25.29 4.30
N THR A 284 8.49 -25.89 4.05
CA THR A 284 9.41 -26.24 5.13
C THR A 284 9.91 -24.97 5.81
N MET A 285 9.37 -24.67 6.99
CA MET A 285 9.72 -23.49 7.80
C MET A 285 10.91 -23.79 8.76
N GLN A 286 11.88 -24.61 8.31
CA GLN A 286 13.01 -25.07 9.15
C GLN A 286 13.91 -23.92 9.62
N ASP A 287 14.06 -22.89 8.81
CA ASP A 287 14.91 -21.72 9.11
C ASP A 287 14.18 -20.61 9.87
N CYS A 288 12.94 -20.85 10.27
CA CYS A 288 12.14 -19.87 10.99
C CYS A 288 12.24 -20.07 12.50
N ASN A 289 12.43 -19.00 13.24
CA ASN A 289 12.28 -19.03 14.70
C ASN A 289 10.84 -19.37 15.04
N ARG A 290 10.64 -20.39 15.89
CA ARG A 290 9.33 -20.78 16.41
C ARG A 290 9.14 -20.21 17.81
N VAL A 291 7.96 -19.67 18.05
CA VAL A 291 7.51 -19.19 19.36
C VAL A 291 6.13 -19.78 19.62
N GLU A 292 6.02 -20.56 20.68
CA GLU A 292 4.70 -21.00 21.16
C GLU A 292 3.97 -19.81 21.78
N LEU A 293 2.79 -19.49 21.25
CA LEU A 293 1.95 -18.39 21.73
C LEU A 293 0.86 -18.85 22.72
N GLY A 294 0.91 -20.12 23.15
CA GLY A 294 -0.14 -20.76 23.95
C GLY A 294 -1.38 -21.13 23.14
N LYS A 295 -2.31 -21.88 23.77
CA LYS A 295 -3.60 -22.29 23.16
C LYS A 295 -3.50 -22.91 21.75
N HIS A 296 -2.47 -23.72 21.52
CA HIS A 296 -2.21 -24.38 20.23
C HIS A 296 -1.91 -23.45 19.06
N CYS A 297 -1.33 -22.28 19.34
CA CYS A 297 -0.84 -21.37 18.32
C CYS A 297 0.68 -21.38 18.25
N GLU A 298 1.22 -21.60 17.07
CA GLU A 298 2.65 -21.51 16.77
C GLU A 298 2.92 -20.32 15.87
N LEU A 299 3.81 -19.43 16.30
CA LEU A 299 4.33 -18.32 15.50
C LEU A 299 5.64 -18.70 14.83
N PHE A 300 5.70 -18.54 13.54
CA PHE A 300 6.91 -18.65 12.72
C PHE A 300 7.39 -17.25 12.33
N GLN A 301 8.56 -16.85 12.82
CA GLN A 301 9.19 -15.59 12.42
C GLN A 301 10.07 -15.82 11.20
N VAL A 302 9.61 -15.39 10.05
CA VAL A 302 10.31 -15.59 8.78
C VAL A 302 11.48 -14.63 8.66
N PRO A 303 12.68 -15.07 8.19
CA PRO A 303 13.82 -14.19 7.99
C PRO A 303 13.51 -13.05 7.03
N THR A 304 13.78 -11.83 7.49
CA THR A 304 13.53 -10.60 6.71
C THR A 304 14.85 -9.84 6.47
N ASN A 305 16.00 -10.52 6.53
CA ASN A 305 17.32 -9.92 6.47
C ASN A 305 17.53 -9.09 5.20
N PHE A 306 17.13 -7.84 5.30
CA PHE A 306 17.18 -6.86 4.26
C PHE A 306 17.84 -5.59 4.81
N ASN A 307 19.15 -5.43 4.55
CA ASN A 307 19.85 -4.19 4.78
C ASN A 307 19.84 -3.35 3.50
N MET A 308 19.09 -2.26 3.51
CA MET A 308 19.18 -1.25 2.45
C MET A 308 20.62 -0.74 2.37
N GLY A 309 21.32 -1.03 1.27
CA GLY A 309 22.66 -0.53 1.00
C GLY A 309 23.82 -1.50 1.15
N GLN A 310 23.60 -2.74 1.55
CA GLN A 310 24.63 -3.79 1.51
C GLN A 310 24.29 -4.86 0.49
N LYS A 311 25.29 -5.30 -0.31
CA LYS A 311 25.18 -6.53 -1.08
C LYS A 311 25.03 -7.69 -0.09
N VAL A 312 23.82 -8.12 0.17
CA VAL A 312 23.59 -9.32 0.95
C VAL A 312 23.68 -10.50 0.01
N LEU A 313 24.76 -11.25 0.09
CA LEU A 313 24.87 -12.58 -0.46
C LEU A 313 23.98 -13.49 0.40
N PHE A 314 22.77 -13.75 -0.06
CA PHE A 314 21.96 -14.80 0.53
C PHE A 314 22.56 -16.15 0.14
N SER A 315 23.22 -16.78 1.06
CA SER A 315 23.52 -18.21 0.96
C SER A 315 22.30 -18.90 1.56
N ASN A 316 21.49 -19.54 0.75
CA ASN A 316 20.68 -20.73 1.03
C ASN A 316 19.27 -20.67 0.46
N ASP A 317 18.73 -21.85 0.22
CA ASP A 317 17.37 -22.13 -0.26
C ASP A 317 16.26 -21.85 0.80
N GLY A 318 16.49 -20.90 1.72
CA GLY A 318 15.58 -20.57 2.81
C GLY A 318 14.35 -19.75 2.39
N VAL A 319 13.36 -19.71 3.27
CA VAL A 319 12.10 -18.98 3.08
C VAL A 319 12.34 -17.47 3.10
N ASN A 320 11.86 -16.78 2.07
CA ASN A 320 12.01 -15.34 1.88
C ASN A 320 10.80 -14.57 2.44
N GLY A 321 10.99 -13.86 3.56
CA GLY A 321 10.03 -12.90 4.12
C GLY A 321 10.35 -11.44 3.80
N SER A 322 11.36 -11.15 2.96
CA SER A 322 11.74 -9.78 2.60
C SER A 322 10.68 -9.11 1.69
N PRO A 323 10.69 -7.77 1.57
CA PRO A 323 9.80 -7.06 0.65
C PRO A 323 10.03 -7.32 -0.84
N ILE A 324 11.06 -8.08 -1.18
CA ILE A 324 11.48 -8.40 -2.55
C ILE A 324 11.05 -9.82 -2.88
N PRO A 325 10.30 -10.06 -3.98
CA PRO A 325 10.01 -11.41 -4.43
C PRO A 325 11.26 -12.12 -4.97
N GLU A 326 11.20 -13.43 -5.12
CA GLU A 326 12.29 -14.26 -5.71
C GLU A 326 12.73 -13.74 -7.09
N ASN A 327 11.78 -13.34 -7.91
CA ASN A 327 12.01 -12.81 -9.26
C ASN A 327 11.58 -11.33 -9.34
N PRO A 328 12.40 -10.38 -8.82
CA PRO A 328 12.04 -8.98 -8.80
C PRO A 328 12.11 -8.39 -10.22
N ILE A 329 11.13 -7.55 -10.53
CA ILE A 329 11.06 -6.78 -11.77
C ILE A 329 11.20 -5.31 -11.41
N GLU A 330 12.21 -4.62 -11.97
CA GLU A 330 12.36 -3.19 -11.78
C GLU A 330 11.46 -2.41 -12.75
N GLY A 331 10.77 -1.40 -12.21
CA GLY A 331 9.98 -0.49 -13.01
C GLY A 331 10.82 0.63 -13.61
N ASN A 332 10.48 1.09 -14.83
CA ASN A 332 11.12 2.22 -15.46
C ASN A 332 10.20 3.45 -15.45
N ILE A 333 10.64 4.51 -14.76
CA ILE A 333 9.89 5.78 -14.66
C ILE A 333 9.64 6.42 -16.04
N GLN A 334 10.47 6.19 -17.03
CA GLN A 334 10.28 6.72 -18.39
C GLN A 334 9.00 6.19 -19.04
N ASN A 335 8.60 4.96 -18.70
CA ASN A 335 7.37 4.35 -19.23
C ASN A 335 6.10 5.00 -18.67
N ILE A 336 6.20 5.58 -17.47
CA ILE A 336 5.08 6.23 -16.78
C ILE A 336 4.75 7.59 -17.40
N VAL A 337 5.80 8.36 -17.79
CA VAL A 337 5.68 9.77 -18.14
C VAL A 337 4.78 10.01 -19.34
N ASP A 338 3.79 10.91 -19.14
CA ASP A 338 2.92 11.49 -20.14
C ASP A 338 3.66 12.62 -20.88
N THR A 339 3.68 12.57 -22.21
CA THR A 339 4.38 13.56 -23.03
C THR A 339 3.49 14.72 -23.47
N ASP A 340 2.16 14.58 -23.32
CA ASP A 340 1.18 15.62 -23.67
C ASP A 340 0.20 15.90 -22.53
N PRO A 341 0.70 16.28 -21.33
CA PRO A 341 -0.17 16.58 -20.18
C PRO A 341 -0.87 17.93 -20.36
N SER A 342 -2.12 18.02 -19.92
CA SER A 342 -2.86 19.28 -19.89
C SER A 342 -2.14 20.36 -19.05
N ASP A 343 -2.21 21.63 -19.49
CA ASP A 343 -1.57 22.79 -18.83
C ASP A 343 -1.94 22.95 -17.35
N ARG A 344 -3.11 22.48 -16.94
CA ARG A 344 -3.57 22.54 -15.53
C ARG A 344 -2.68 21.80 -14.53
N PHE A 345 -1.82 20.88 -14.99
CA PHE A 345 -0.91 20.14 -14.13
C PHE A 345 0.41 20.87 -13.90
N TYR A 346 0.72 21.87 -14.72
CA TYR A 346 1.90 22.67 -14.54
C TYR A 346 1.75 23.66 -13.37
N ILE A 347 2.85 23.89 -12.68
CA ILE A 347 2.91 24.79 -11.53
C ILE A 347 3.27 26.17 -12.03
N SER A 348 2.45 27.16 -11.68
CA SER A 348 2.71 28.55 -12.04
C SER A 348 3.95 29.11 -11.34
N PRO A 349 4.58 30.19 -11.86
CA PRO A 349 5.69 30.88 -11.18
C PRO A 349 5.38 31.24 -9.73
N VAL A 350 4.16 31.73 -9.46
CA VAL A 350 3.66 31.99 -8.11
C VAL A 350 3.62 30.75 -7.23
N GLY A 351 3.20 29.62 -7.81
CA GLY A 351 3.18 28.33 -7.14
C GLY A 351 4.59 27.85 -6.80
N CYS A 352 5.53 27.95 -7.73
CA CYS A 352 6.94 27.59 -7.54
C CYS A 352 7.58 28.43 -6.43
N LYS A 353 7.43 29.78 -6.46
CA LYS A 353 7.93 30.66 -5.39
C LYS A 353 7.33 30.32 -4.03
N GLY A 354 6.02 29.98 -4.01
CA GLY A 354 5.35 29.56 -2.78
C GLY A 354 5.85 28.21 -2.21
N ILE A 355 6.37 27.32 -3.06
CA ILE A 355 7.03 26.08 -2.61
C ILE A 355 8.39 26.40 -1.99
N LEU A 356 9.21 27.18 -2.68
CA LEU A 356 10.53 27.61 -2.21
C LEU A 356 10.42 28.30 -0.84
N ARG A 357 9.55 29.31 -0.73
CA ARG A 357 9.32 30.04 0.53
C ARG A 357 8.93 29.09 1.68
N ARG A 358 7.98 28.17 1.46
CA ARG A 358 7.54 27.26 2.52
C ARG A 358 8.61 26.25 2.94
N SER A 359 9.50 25.87 2.04
CA SER A 359 10.63 25.01 2.40
C SER A 359 11.63 25.76 3.27
N GLU A 360 11.91 27.02 2.96
CA GLU A 360 12.75 27.90 3.79
C GLU A 360 12.14 28.14 5.17
N GLU A 361 10.87 28.59 5.24
CA GLU A 361 10.15 28.84 6.50
C GLU A 361 10.11 27.61 7.43
N LYS A 362 10.11 26.42 6.87
CA LYS A 362 10.09 25.15 7.63
C LYS A 362 11.46 24.53 7.81
N ASN A 363 12.51 25.16 7.33
CA ASN A 363 13.88 24.66 7.32
C ASN A 363 13.97 23.25 6.69
N ILE A 364 13.27 23.04 5.56
CA ILE A 364 13.23 21.76 4.84
C ILE A 364 14.16 21.84 3.64
N LYS A 365 15.14 20.93 3.59
CA LYS A 365 16.07 20.85 2.46
C LYS A 365 15.40 20.19 1.25
N LEU A 366 15.25 20.94 0.17
CA LEU A 366 14.79 20.43 -1.12
C LEU A 366 15.89 19.62 -1.83
N ASN A 367 15.45 18.74 -2.72
CA ASN A 367 16.35 18.17 -3.73
C ASN A 367 16.92 19.32 -4.58
N GLN A 368 18.25 19.42 -4.72
CA GLN A 368 18.92 20.53 -5.40
C GLN A 368 18.45 20.76 -6.84
N ARG A 369 18.16 19.68 -7.59
CA ARG A 369 17.65 19.79 -8.96
C ARG A 369 16.23 20.32 -9.00
N LEU A 370 15.38 19.87 -8.07
CA LEU A 370 14.02 20.40 -7.92
C LEU A 370 14.06 21.88 -7.54
N GLU A 371 14.89 22.28 -6.59
CA GLU A 371 15.06 23.66 -6.15
C GLU A 371 15.48 24.57 -7.31
N ARG A 372 16.49 24.14 -8.09
CA ARG A 372 16.93 24.85 -9.29
C ARG A 372 15.80 24.99 -10.32
N ALA A 373 15.06 23.92 -10.58
CA ALA A 373 13.97 23.95 -11.54
C ALA A 373 12.80 24.82 -11.07
N LEU A 374 12.45 24.81 -9.77
CA LEU A 374 11.46 25.73 -9.18
C LEU A 374 11.90 27.18 -9.27
N SER A 375 13.18 27.46 -9.00
CA SER A 375 13.77 28.80 -9.10
C SER A 375 13.74 29.33 -10.54
N LEU A 376 14.07 28.48 -11.51
CA LEU A 376 14.02 28.84 -12.93
C LEU A 376 12.60 29.22 -13.36
N VAL A 377 11.59 28.42 -13.02
CA VAL A 377 10.19 28.72 -13.34
C VAL A 377 9.72 29.97 -12.58
N SER A 378 10.08 30.14 -11.30
CA SER A 378 9.65 31.31 -10.53
C SER A 378 10.24 32.61 -11.06
N SER A 379 11.48 32.63 -11.60
CA SER A 379 12.13 33.79 -12.17
C SER A 379 11.55 34.28 -13.50
N THR A 380 10.63 33.50 -14.12
CA THR A 380 9.89 33.95 -15.32
C THR A 380 8.85 35.03 -15.03
N MET A 381 8.63 35.37 -13.77
CA MET A 381 7.73 36.43 -13.30
C MET A 381 8.46 37.32 -12.28
N SER A 382 8.27 38.63 -12.31
CA SER A 382 8.88 39.54 -11.34
C SER A 382 8.36 39.29 -9.93
N ASP A 383 9.17 39.60 -8.92
CA ASP A 383 8.76 39.44 -7.51
C ASP A 383 7.54 40.32 -7.17
N GLU A 384 7.43 41.51 -7.74
CA GLU A 384 6.28 42.40 -7.57
C GLU A 384 4.97 41.78 -8.13
N GLU A 385 5.05 41.15 -9.31
CA GLU A 385 3.91 40.48 -9.91
C GLU A 385 3.52 39.23 -9.12
N ILE A 386 4.52 38.49 -8.60
CA ILE A 386 4.30 37.31 -7.74
C ILE A 386 3.60 37.72 -6.45
N GLU A 387 4.06 38.80 -5.77
CA GLU A 387 3.41 39.30 -4.57
C GLU A 387 1.96 39.72 -4.82
N LYS A 388 1.72 40.49 -5.89
CA LYS A 388 0.38 40.93 -6.27
C LYS A 388 -0.59 39.76 -6.55
N LYS A 389 -0.08 38.64 -7.10
CA LYS A 389 -0.86 37.46 -7.42
C LYS A 389 -0.89 36.39 -6.27
N SER A 390 -0.02 36.54 -5.28
CA SER A 390 0.08 35.63 -4.16
C SER A 390 -1.13 35.78 -3.23
N ARG A 391 -1.90 34.70 -3.10
CA ARG A 391 -2.93 34.60 -2.06
C ARG A 391 -2.26 34.06 -0.80
N VAL A 392 -1.80 34.92 0.10
CA VAL A 392 -1.40 34.50 1.43
C VAL A 392 -2.66 34.06 2.18
N GLN A 393 -2.84 32.78 2.30
CA GLN A 393 -3.90 32.24 3.18
C GLN A 393 -3.54 32.67 4.62
N LYS A 394 -4.40 33.43 5.26
CA LYS A 394 -4.35 33.59 6.72
C LYS A 394 -4.27 32.24 7.38
N ARG A 395 -3.39 32.11 8.38
CA ARG A 395 -3.06 30.88 9.11
C ARG A 395 -4.24 29.94 9.27
N GLY A 396 -4.05 28.66 8.96
CA GLY A 396 -5.09 27.66 9.08
C GLY A 396 -5.47 27.39 10.55
N ARG A 397 -6.59 26.68 10.78
CA ARG A 397 -7.22 26.38 12.07
C ARG A 397 -6.32 25.77 13.17
N PHE A 398 -5.07 25.42 12.88
CA PHE A 398 -4.14 24.74 13.79
C PHE A 398 -2.84 25.51 14.04
N SER A 399 -2.78 26.82 13.77
CA SER A 399 -1.65 27.61 14.16
C SER A 399 -1.87 28.11 15.61
N PRO A 400 -0.97 27.83 16.56
CA PRO A 400 -1.04 28.48 17.86
C PRO A 400 -0.93 30.00 17.68
N ASN A 401 -1.63 30.74 18.50
CA ASN A 401 -1.67 32.22 18.54
C ASN A 401 -0.28 32.83 18.68
#